data_674212e02e102d48a93136f345473b15
#
_entry.id   674212e02e102d48a93136f345473b15
#
_cell.length_a   1.000
_cell.length_b   1.000
_cell.length_c   1.000
_cell.angle_alpha   90.00
_cell.angle_beta   90.00
_cell.angle_gamma   90.00
#
_symmetry.space_group_name_H-M   'P 1'
#
loop_
_entity.id
_entity.type
_entity.pdbx_description
1 polymer ?
#
loop_
_entity_poly.entity_id
_entity_poly.type
_entity_poly.pdbx_seq_one_letter_code
_entity_poly.pdbx_strand_id
1 'polypeptide(L)'
;MKRLFLLIATAAVLLMTAGCSSDNGLKVTSCSVASVTPNGLKALKAVLKVGIVNPMSNLTISRIDGVINNEGRELATFNTGKIKVSKRSDKVYPLTCNGAIAKDVGLMDLLKLASSQDFSGMTVDLAVKVRFMLGICKTFKFKDIKITDLMEPSVAAAYLDIVINETMI
;
A
#
# COMPACT_ATOMS: atom_id res chain seq x y z
N MET A 1 6.96 10.28 15.54
CA MET A 1 5.82 10.49 14.62
C MET A 1 6.22 10.41 13.15
N LYS A 2 7.16 11.21 12.61
CA LYS A 2 7.59 11.10 11.21
C LYS A 2 7.98 9.68 10.77
N ARG A 3 8.66 8.90 11.63
CA ARG A 3 9.11 7.53 11.31
C ARG A 3 7.99 6.50 11.27
N LEU A 4 7.00 6.58 12.17
CA LEU A 4 5.82 5.70 12.12
C LEU A 4 4.97 5.97 10.87
N PHE A 5 4.85 7.23 10.50
CA PHE A 5 4.16 7.65 9.28
C PHE A 5 4.93 7.28 8.01
N LEU A 6 6.25 7.33 8.09
CA LEU A 6 7.11 6.80 7.03
C LEU A 6 6.86 5.29 6.84
N LEU A 7 6.65 4.54 7.93
CA LEU A 7 6.34 3.11 7.88
C LEU A 7 4.97 2.81 7.27
N ILE A 8 3.94 3.58 7.61
CA ILE A 8 2.62 3.44 6.99
C ILE A 8 2.71 3.77 5.49
N ALA A 9 3.42 4.84 5.15
CA ALA A 9 3.69 5.21 3.78
C ALA A 9 4.55 4.16 3.06
N THR A 10 5.61 3.63 3.70
CA THR A 10 6.47 2.60 3.12
C THR A 10 5.76 1.25 2.99
N ALA A 11 4.90 0.84 3.92
CA ALA A 11 4.11 -0.37 3.77
C ALA A 11 3.13 -0.27 2.58
N ALA A 12 2.46 0.87 2.41
CA ALA A 12 1.61 1.12 1.23
C ALA A 12 2.42 1.13 -0.07
N VAL A 13 3.68 1.51 0.00
CA VAL A 13 4.63 1.64 -1.10
C VAL A 13 5.28 0.31 -1.46
N LEU A 14 5.75 -0.43 -0.48
CA LEU A 14 6.41 -1.73 -0.68
C LEU A 14 5.45 -2.74 -1.30
N LEU A 15 4.15 -2.65 -1.01
CA LEU A 15 3.10 -3.45 -1.65
C LEU A 15 3.00 -3.19 -3.17
N MET A 16 3.49 -2.05 -3.62
CA MET A 16 3.50 -1.73 -5.05
C MET A 16 4.81 -2.11 -5.75
N THR A 17 5.92 -2.29 -5.01
CA THR A 17 7.22 -2.63 -5.63
C THR A 17 7.39 -4.12 -5.90
N ALA A 18 6.52 -4.94 -5.34
CA ALA A 18 6.63 -6.38 -5.32
C ALA A 18 6.12 -7.12 -6.56
N GLY A 19 5.67 -6.43 -7.56
CA GLY A 19 5.08 -7.05 -8.73
C GLY A 19 5.97 -7.09 -9.94
N CYS A 20 7.06 -7.88 -9.95
CA CYS A 20 7.79 -8.05 -11.19
C CYS A 20 8.58 -9.32 -11.31
N SER A 21 7.94 -10.40 -11.68
CA SER A 21 8.62 -11.50 -12.37
C SER A 21 7.87 -12.02 -13.60
N SER A 22 6.69 -11.49 -13.95
CA SER A 22 6.15 -11.75 -15.28
C SER A 22 6.44 -10.55 -16.19
N ASP A 23 7.10 -10.78 -17.33
CA ASP A 23 7.47 -9.75 -18.31
C ASP A 23 6.27 -8.95 -18.86
N ASN A 24 5.05 -9.38 -18.60
CA ASN A 24 3.79 -8.81 -19.11
C ASN A 24 2.90 -8.17 -18.04
N GLY A 25 3.33 -8.06 -16.79
CA GLY A 25 2.54 -7.54 -15.67
C GLY A 25 2.71 -6.05 -15.39
N LEU A 26 1.80 -5.49 -14.58
CA LEU A 26 1.93 -4.14 -14.02
C LEU A 26 3.16 -4.11 -13.09
N LYS A 27 4.07 -3.15 -13.33
CA LYS A 27 5.30 -3.04 -12.52
C LYS A 27 5.34 -1.70 -11.79
N VAL A 28 5.63 -1.74 -10.49
CA VAL A 28 5.96 -0.53 -9.73
C VAL A 28 7.47 -0.38 -9.70
N THR A 29 7.97 0.73 -10.23
CA THR A 29 9.40 0.97 -10.43
C THR A 29 10.00 1.90 -9.39
N SER A 30 9.19 2.73 -8.79
CA SER A 30 9.64 3.66 -7.76
C SER A 30 8.52 4.08 -6.84
N CYS A 31 8.87 4.47 -5.63
CA CYS A 31 7.97 5.18 -4.76
C CYS A 31 8.72 6.12 -3.83
N SER A 32 8.19 7.30 -3.69
CA SER A 32 8.72 8.32 -2.80
C SER A 32 7.59 9.11 -2.13
N VAL A 33 7.85 9.59 -0.93
CA VAL A 33 6.94 10.46 -0.19
C VAL A 33 7.17 11.90 -0.65
N ALA A 34 6.17 12.52 -1.27
CA ALA A 34 6.24 13.91 -1.70
C ALA A 34 5.90 14.87 -0.56
N SER A 35 4.88 14.54 0.25
CA SER A 35 4.50 15.35 1.41
C SER A 35 3.75 14.53 2.45
N VAL A 36 3.85 14.96 3.70
CA VAL A 36 3.05 14.43 4.82
C VAL A 36 2.48 15.62 5.58
N THR A 37 1.17 15.66 5.72
CA THR A 37 0.45 16.72 6.40
C THR A 37 -0.38 16.12 7.54
N PRO A 38 -0.14 16.49 8.80
CA PRO A 38 -1.00 16.10 9.90
C PRO A 38 -2.41 16.68 9.70
N ASN A 39 -3.42 15.89 10.01
CA ASN A 39 -4.82 16.30 10.01
C ASN A 39 -5.42 16.02 11.39
N GLY A 40 -5.05 16.85 12.35
CA GLY A 40 -5.33 16.64 13.76
C GLY A 40 -4.34 15.71 14.46
N LEU A 41 -4.70 15.24 15.66
CA LEU A 41 -3.79 14.43 16.51
C LEU A 41 -3.70 12.96 16.08
N LYS A 42 -4.71 12.44 15.42
CA LYS A 42 -4.83 11.00 15.09
C LYS A 42 -5.02 10.72 13.60
N ALA A 43 -4.92 11.73 12.75
CA ALA A 43 -5.05 11.55 11.31
C ALA A 43 -3.92 12.24 10.56
N LEU A 44 -3.62 11.74 9.37
CA LEU A 44 -2.64 12.33 8.48
C LEU A 44 -3.03 12.14 7.01
N LYS A 45 -2.50 13.01 6.20
CA LYS A 45 -2.57 12.91 4.74
C LYS A 45 -1.15 12.87 4.19
N ALA A 46 -0.85 11.87 3.39
CA ALA A 46 0.40 11.77 2.67
C ALA A 46 0.15 11.84 1.16
N VAL A 47 1.08 12.40 0.42
CA VAL A 47 1.12 12.31 -1.03
C VAL A 47 2.36 11.52 -1.40
N LEU A 48 2.15 10.43 -2.11
CA LEU A 48 3.20 9.55 -2.62
C LEU A 48 3.36 9.79 -4.11
N LYS A 49 4.57 9.65 -4.62
CA LYS A 49 4.87 9.58 -6.05
C LYS A 49 5.22 8.13 -6.38
N VAL A 50 4.39 7.48 -7.17
CA VAL A 50 4.51 6.05 -7.51
C VAL A 50 4.82 5.91 -8.99
N GLY A 51 6.00 5.37 -9.31
CA GLY A 51 6.38 5.02 -10.68
C GLY A 51 5.72 3.70 -11.07
N ILE A 52 4.97 3.69 -12.17
CA ILE A 52 4.23 2.53 -12.65
C ILE A 52 4.52 2.31 -14.13
N VAL A 53 5.02 1.11 -14.45
CA VAL A 53 5.11 0.59 -15.82
C VAL A 53 3.91 -0.31 -16.07
N ASN A 54 3.10 0.05 -17.04
CA ASN A 54 1.94 -0.73 -17.45
C ASN A 54 2.07 -1.14 -18.92
N PRO A 55 2.46 -2.39 -19.21
CA PRO A 55 2.52 -2.92 -20.58
C PRO A 55 1.14 -3.26 -21.14
N MET A 56 0.12 -3.34 -20.30
CA MET A 56 -1.23 -3.79 -20.64
C MET A 56 -2.14 -2.65 -21.07
N SER A 57 -3.45 -2.89 -21.01
CA SER A 57 -4.51 -1.92 -21.28
C SER A 57 -4.69 -0.90 -20.15
N ASN A 58 -5.52 0.13 -20.39
CA ASN A 58 -5.89 1.09 -19.35
C ASN A 58 -6.54 0.38 -18.16
N LEU A 59 -6.10 0.74 -16.97
CA LEU A 59 -6.72 0.27 -15.74
C LEU A 59 -6.88 1.43 -14.74
N THR A 60 -7.75 1.25 -13.79
CA THR A 60 -7.95 2.21 -12.71
C THR A 60 -7.86 1.48 -11.37
N ILE A 61 -6.88 1.83 -10.57
CA ILE A 61 -6.87 1.48 -9.15
C ILE A 61 -7.83 2.46 -8.48
N SER A 62 -9.01 1.97 -8.12
CA SER A 62 -10.08 2.83 -7.62
C SER A 62 -9.84 3.24 -6.17
N ARG A 63 -9.30 2.32 -5.36
CA ARG A 63 -9.03 2.52 -3.95
C ARG A 63 -8.18 1.37 -3.42
N ILE A 64 -7.31 1.68 -2.49
CA ILE A 64 -6.64 0.71 -1.63
C ILE A 64 -7.03 1.07 -0.20
N ASP A 65 -7.61 0.13 0.53
CA ASP A 65 -7.88 0.25 1.96
C ASP A 65 -6.93 -0.69 2.71
N GLY A 66 -6.37 -0.23 3.80
CA GLY A 66 -5.48 -1.03 4.63
C GLY A 66 -5.74 -0.84 6.11
N VAL A 67 -5.49 -1.91 6.86
CA VAL A 67 -5.52 -1.94 8.32
C VAL A 67 -4.17 -2.46 8.79
N ILE A 68 -3.52 -1.73 9.69
CA ILE A 68 -2.28 -2.13 10.32
C ILE A 68 -2.60 -2.64 11.71
N ASN A 69 -2.23 -3.89 11.97
CA ASN A 69 -2.40 -4.54 13.25
C ASN A 69 -1.04 -4.79 13.92
N ASN A 70 -1.01 -4.80 15.23
CA ASN A 70 0.10 -5.28 16.03
C ASN A 70 -0.43 -6.28 17.06
N GLU A 71 0.05 -7.52 17.01
CA GLU A 71 -0.41 -8.61 17.90
C GLU A 71 -1.94 -8.76 17.93
N GLY A 72 -2.60 -8.62 16.77
CA GLY A 72 -4.04 -8.71 16.62
C GLY A 72 -4.84 -7.46 17.02
N ARG A 73 -4.17 -6.40 17.50
CA ARG A 73 -4.81 -5.11 17.82
C ARG A 73 -4.65 -4.13 16.66
N GLU A 74 -5.73 -3.51 16.22
CA GLU A 74 -5.69 -2.45 15.22
C GLU A 74 -4.90 -1.24 15.74
N LEU A 75 -3.87 -0.84 15.00
CA LEU A 75 -3.08 0.36 15.29
C LEU A 75 -3.51 1.55 14.45
N ALA A 76 -3.75 1.30 13.17
CA ALA A 76 -4.08 2.35 12.22
C ALA A 76 -4.81 1.80 11.00
N THR A 77 -5.60 2.64 10.37
CA THR A 77 -6.19 2.40 9.06
C THR A 77 -5.63 3.38 8.05
N PHE A 78 -5.62 3.01 6.79
CA PHE A 78 -5.33 3.94 5.71
C PHE A 78 -6.17 3.65 4.47
N ASN A 79 -6.37 4.67 3.67
CA ASN A 79 -6.96 4.53 2.35
C ASN A 79 -6.27 5.43 1.34
N THR A 80 -6.35 5.04 0.08
CA THR A 80 -5.73 5.81 -1.00
C THR A 80 -6.79 6.40 -1.93
N GLY A 81 -6.38 7.46 -2.62
CA GLY A 81 -7.13 8.00 -3.73
C GLY A 81 -7.06 7.11 -4.97
N LYS A 82 -7.80 7.51 -5.99
CA LYS A 82 -7.88 6.84 -7.27
C LYS A 82 -6.68 7.15 -8.15
N ILE A 83 -6.14 6.13 -8.82
CA ILE A 83 -5.13 6.26 -9.88
C ILE A 83 -5.67 5.71 -11.19
N LYS A 84 -5.55 6.49 -12.26
CA LYS A 84 -5.80 6.03 -13.63
C LYS A 84 -4.46 5.71 -14.28
N VAL A 85 -4.20 4.44 -14.54
CA VAL A 85 -2.95 3.98 -15.15
C VAL A 85 -3.19 3.79 -16.64
N SER A 86 -2.45 4.55 -17.44
CA SER A 86 -2.57 4.52 -18.89
C SER A 86 -1.98 3.23 -19.47
N LYS A 87 -2.51 2.78 -20.62
CA LYS A 87 -1.96 1.65 -21.36
C LYS A 87 -0.53 1.96 -21.85
N ARG A 88 0.31 0.94 -21.90
CA ARG A 88 1.67 1.00 -22.45
C ARG A 88 2.43 2.24 -21.97
N SER A 89 2.41 2.47 -20.66
CA SER A 89 3.00 3.66 -20.06
C SER A 89 4.02 3.34 -19.00
N ASP A 90 5.03 4.19 -18.91
CA ASP A 90 5.98 4.27 -17.80
C ASP A 90 5.88 5.71 -17.25
N LYS A 91 5.18 5.87 -16.13
CA LYS A 91 4.88 7.18 -15.56
C LYS A 91 4.86 7.16 -14.05
N VAL A 92 5.16 8.33 -13.49
CA VAL A 92 5.00 8.59 -12.05
C VAL A 92 3.61 9.18 -11.78
N TYR A 93 2.88 8.55 -10.89
CA TYR A 93 1.53 8.95 -10.49
C TYR A 93 1.52 9.49 -9.06
N PRO A 94 0.87 10.64 -8.81
CA PRO A 94 0.62 11.09 -7.45
C PRO A 94 -0.49 10.26 -6.82
N LEU A 95 -0.23 9.69 -5.64
CA LEU A 95 -1.19 8.92 -4.86
C LEU A 95 -1.41 9.58 -3.52
N THR A 96 -2.63 10.05 -3.28
CA THR A 96 -3.02 10.56 -1.96
C THR A 96 -3.37 9.40 -1.05
N CYS A 97 -2.75 9.36 0.12
CA CYS A 97 -3.00 8.39 1.17
C CYS A 97 -3.50 9.12 2.41
N ASN A 98 -4.66 8.72 2.96
CA ASN A 98 -5.17 9.22 4.22
C ASN A 98 -5.04 8.12 5.26
N GLY A 99 -4.39 8.42 6.37
CA GLY A 99 -4.19 7.51 7.50
C GLY A 99 -4.90 8.00 8.74
N ALA A 100 -5.41 7.10 9.55
CA ALA A 100 -6.00 7.38 10.85
C ALA A 100 -5.49 6.38 11.88
N ILE A 101 -5.09 6.87 13.06
CA ILE A 101 -4.67 6.06 14.20
C ILE A 101 -5.95 5.59 14.92
N ALA A 102 -5.98 4.32 15.32
CA ALA A 102 -7.11 3.76 16.07
C ALA A 102 -7.40 4.55 17.36
N LYS A 103 -8.66 4.60 17.75
CA LYS A 103 -9.11 5.47 18.87
C LYS A 103 -8.50 5.09 20.21
N ASP A 104 -8.28 3.82 20.41
CA ASP A 104 -7.75 3.20 21.64
C ASP A 104 -6.22 3.16 21.68
N VAL A 105 -5.54 3.60 20.64
CA VAL A 105 -4.07 3.69 20.59
C VAL A 105 -3.61 5.03 21.13
N GLY A 106 -2.79 4.97 22.21
CA GLY A 106 -2.19 6.14 22.83
C GLY A 106 -0.97 6.64 22.06
N LEU A 107 -0.67 7.93 22.20
CA LEU A 107 0.55 8.51 21.64
C LEU A 107 1.82 7.84 22.18
N MET A 108 1.80 7.45 23.46
CA MET A 108 2.93 6.76 24.11
C MET A 108 3.17 5.37 23.52
N ASP A 109 2.10 4.64 23.16
CA ASP A 109 2.21 3.32 22.53
C ASP A 109 2.89 3.45 21.16
N LEU A 110 2.52 4.48 20.39
CA LEU A 110 3.15 4.76 19.12
C LEU A 110 4.62 5.17 19.24
N LEU A 111 4.95 5.95 20.28
CA LEU A 111 6.33 6.35 20.53
C LEU A 111 7.18 5.13 20.94
N LYS A 112 6.67 4.25 21.79
CA LYS A 112 7.34 2.99 22.15
C LYS A 112 7.61 2.13 20.93
N LEU A 113 6.58 1.92 20.08
CA LEU A 113 6.72 1.14 18.85
C LEU A 113 7.74 1.76 17.88
N ALA A 114 7.71 3.09 17.73
CA ALA A 114 8.66 3.81 16.87
C ALA A 114 10.10 3.77 17.40
N SER A 115 10.29 3.63 18.70
CA SER A 115 11.62 3.55 19.34
C SER A 115 12.19 2.14 19.35
N SER A 116 11.34 1.11 19.51
CA SER A 116 11.78 -0.29 19.52
C SER A 116 12.30 -0.77 18.18
N GLN A 117 11.81 -0.20 17.07
CA GLN A 117 12.08 -0.67 15.70
C GLN A 117 11.74 -2.16 15.48
N ASP A 118 10.96 -2.74 16.38
CA ASP A 118 10.50 -4.12 16.28
C ASP A 118 9.13 -4.15 15.57
N PHE A 119 9.11 -4.68 14.38
CA PHE A 119 7.92 -4.82 13.53
C PHE A 119 7.49 -6.28 13.38
N SER A 120 8.10 -7.20 14.14
CA SER A 120 7.87 -8.65 14.00
C SER A 120 6.43 -9.07 14.29
N GLY A 121 5.74 -8.36 15.21
CA GLY A 121 4.33 -8.58 15.53
C GLY A 121 3.33 -7.83 14.66
N MET A 122 3.81 -7.06 13.68
CA MET A 122 2.95 -6.20 12.87
C MET A 122 2.50 -6.89 11.59
N THR A 123 1.20 -6.82 11.33
CA THR A 123 0.58 -7.30 10.09
C THR A 123 -0.24 -6.21 9.41
N VAL A 124 -0.46 -6.38 8.12
CA VAL A 124 -1.29 -5.49 7.30
C VAL A 124 -2.35 -6.29 6.58
N ASP A 125 -3.59 -5.86 6.72
CA ASP A 125 -4.70 -6.30 5.89
C ASP A 125 -4.95 -5.29 4.78
N LEU A 126 -5.14 -5.76 3.56
CA LEU A 126 -5.34 -4.91 2.39
C LEU A 126 -6.55 -5.31 1.57
N ALA A 127 -7.24 -4.32 1.06
CA ALA A 127 -8.27 -4.47 0.05
C ALA A 127 -8.00 -3.52 -1.13
N VAL A 128 -7.63 -4.07 -2.27
CA VAL A 128 -7.30 -3.33 -3.50
C VAL A 128 -8.45 -3.45 -4.49
N LYS A 129 -9.09 -2.34 -4.82
CA LYS A 129 -10.18 -2.29 -5.80
C LYS A 129 -9.68 -1.78 -7.14
N VAL A 130 -9.70 -2.65 -8.14
CA VAL A 130 -9.26 -2.36 -9.51
C VAL A 130 -10.44 -2.38 -10.47
N ARG A 131 -10.47 -1.43 -11.38
CA ARG A 131 -11.42 -1.38 -12.49
C ARG A 131 -10.66 -1.51 -13.81
N PHE A 132 -11.04 -2.50 -14.61
CA PHE A 132 -10.51 -2.75 -15.95
C PHE A 132 -11.30 -1.99 -17.03
N MET A 133 -10.77 -1.98 -18.26
CA MET A 133 -11.27 -1.19 -19.39
C MET A 133 -12.74 -1.48 -19.74
N LEU A 134 -13.21 -2.70 -19.56
CA LEU A 134 -14.60 -3.12 -19.82
C LEU A 134 -15.58 -2.81 -18.67
N GLY A 135 -15.19 -1.97 -17.70
CA GLY A 135 -16.03 -1.65 -16.55
C GLY A 135 -16.06 -2.73 -15.46
N ILE A 136 -15.36 -3.85 -15.66
CA ILE A 136 -15.26 -4.92 -14.68
C ILE A 136 -14.48 -4.41 -13.47
N CYS A 137 -15.07 -4.54 -12.28
CA CYS A 137 -14.42 -4.20 -11.02
C CYS A 137 -14.11 -5.49 -10.27
N LYS A 138 -12.86 -5.65 -9.84
CA LYS A 138 -12.44 -6.71 -8.91
C LYS A 138 -11.88 -6.09 -7.64
N THR A 139 -12.11 -6.75 -6.51
CA THR A 139 -11.51 -6.41 -5.23
C THR A 139 -10.66 -7.57 -4.77
N PHE A 140 -9.38 -7.34 -4.61
CA PHE A 140 -8.41 -8.30 -4.09
C PHE A 140 -8.24 -8.02 -2.60
N LYS A 141 -8.31 -9.07 -1.78
CA LYS A 141 -8.18 -8.97 -0.33
C LYS A 141 -6.99 -9.81 0.11
N PHE A 142 -6.12 -9.21 0.85
CA PHE A 142 -4.95 -9.85 1.46
C PHE A 142 -5.06 -9.67 2.97
N LYS A 143 -4.81 -10.70 3.74
CA LYS A 143 -4.88 -10.67 5.19
C LYS A 143 -3.57 -11.14 5.82
N ASP A 144 -3.30 -10.62 7.00
CA ASP A 144 -2.19 -11.05 7.85
C ASP A 144 -0.81 -11.00 7.17
N ILE A 145 -0.62 -10.05 6.24
CA ILE A 145 0.68 -9.85 5.60
C ILE A 145 1.64 -9.27 6.65
N LYS A 146 2.71 -9.97 6.98
CA LYS A 146 3.72 -9.46 7.90
C LYS A 146 4.42 -8.25 7.29
N ILE A 147 4.58 -7.18 8.09
CA ILE A 147 5.30 -5.98 7.62
C ILE A 147 6.75 -6.33 7.28
N THR A 148 7.37 -7.24 8.02
CA THR A 148 8.73 -7.74 7.73
C THR A 148 8.84 -8.36 6.35
N ASP A 149 7.84 -9.12 5.91
CA ASP A 149 7.83 -9.76 4.59
C ASP A 149 7.72 -8.71 3.47
N LEU A 150 7.03 -7.60 3.74
CA LEU A 150 6.94 -6.48 2.81
C LEU A 150 8.24 -5.67 2.69
N MET A 151 9.12 -5.79 3.67
CA MET A 151 10.44 -5.15 3.63
C MET A 151 11.46 -5.98 2.81
N GLU A 152 11.14 -7.24 2.49
CA GLU A 152 11.94 -8.09 1.61
C GLU A 152 11.40 -8.03 0.17
N PRO A 153 12.19 -7.51 -0.80
CA PRO A 153 11.71 -7.30 -2.19
C PRO A 153 11.21 -8.57 -2.89
N SER A 154 11.71 -9.74 -2.50
CA SER A 154 11.38 -11.03 -3.11
C SER A 154 10.02 -11.58 -2.71
N VAL A 155 9.57 -11.34 -1.47
CA VAL A 155 8.30 -11.87 -0.95
C VAL A 155 7.14 -10.98 -1.38
N ALA A 156 7.36 -9.70 -1.40
CA ALA A 156 6.40 -8.73 -1.88
C ALA A 156 6.04 -8.97 -3.37
N ALA A 157 6.97 -9.49 -4.20
CA ALA A 157 6.72 -9.90 -5.60
C ALA A 157 5.69 -11.04 -5.70
N ALA A 158 5.75 -12.02 -4.81
CA ALA A 158 4.88 -13.20 -4.86
C ALA A 158 3.39 -12.87 -4.63
N TYR A 159 3.07 -11.88 -3.80
CA TYR A 159 1.68 -11.49 -3.54
C TYR A 159 0.99 -10.83 -4.73
N LEU A 160 1.74 -10.15 -5.60
CA LEU A 160 1.19 -9.51 -6.80
C LEU A 160 1.03 -10.48 -7.97
N ASP A 161 1.86 -11.50 -8.08
CA ASP A 161 1.72 -12.56 -9.09
C ASP A 161 0.41 -13.34 -8.90
N ILE A 162 -0.04 -13.54 -7.66
CA ILE A 162 -1.33 -14.17 -7.34
C ILE A 162 -2.49 -13.31 -7.88
N VAL A 163 -2.40 -11.98 -7.76
CA VAL A 163 -3.44 -11.06 -8.23
C VAL A 163 -3.60 -11.08 -9.75
N ILE A 164 -2.51 -11.26 -10.47
CA ILE A 164 -2.50 -11.23 -11.94
C ILE A 164 -2.94 -12.57 -12.52
N ASN A 165 -2.48 -13.68 -11.94
CA ASN A 165 -2.79 -15.02 -12.44
C ASN A 165 -4.25 -15.45 -12.20
N GLU A 166 -4.90 -15.03 -11.11
CA GLU A 166 -6.33 -15.25 -10.89
C GLU A 166 -7.25 -14.41 -11.79
N THR A 167 -6.68 -13.50 -12.58
CA THR A 167 -7.47 -12.60 -13.44
C THR A 167 -7.55 -13.08 -14.89
N MET A 168 -6.77 -14.09 -15.26
CA MET A 168 -6.68 -14.61 -16.65
C MET A 168 -7.31 -15.99 -16.86
N ILE A 169 -8.10 -16.50 -15.90
CA ILE A 169 -8.91 -17.72 -16.07
C ILE A 169 -10.38 -17.36 -16.16
#